data_54751d27009b10d844fe2e6cd82956d8
#
_entry.id   54751d27009b10d844fe2e6cd82956d8
#
_cell.length_a   1.000
_cell.length_b   1.000
_cell.length_c   1.000
_cell.angle_alpha   90.00
_cell.angle_beta   90.00
_cell.angle_gamma   90.00
#
_symmetry.space_group_name_H-M   'P 1'
#
loop_
_entity.id
_entity.type
_entity.pdbx_description
1 polymer ?
#
loop_
_entity_poly.entity_id
_entity_poly.type
_entity_poly.pdbx_seq_one_letter_code
_entity_poly.pdbx_strand_id
1 'polypeptide(L)'
;MDTALTRFPNFYSHPLIQELSSYKRWTVSTNEKIPVDMCLIRDRQQIKGAKYQDERSLITLDELLDIIPCAANHAFFLNCVDCNYVVLDIEPKCPDEIKKQLLNLNYIYGEISMSGKGYHLVFPLPKSYKNYPVLQTKKVLKEEHGFYEILLNHYVTFTRNMLPCATGKTDFNNLFESMAKIQKETIRNNSIIFDNTASAPDIPYKDELISVLNRVTLKKSFDGDYSRYEFSYAKKIYCTLQKILTTVKPYKNIEYNATQQAWLIYIALKNILEY
;
A
#
# COMPACT_ATOMS: atom_id res chain seq x y z
N MET A 1 -31.01 -23.98 -1.53
CA MET A 1 -29.97 -23.45 -0.65
C MET A 1 -29.84 -21.95 -0.91
N ASP A 2 -29.78 -21.17 0.14
CA ASP A 2 -29.64 -19.72 0.02
C ASP A 2 -28.17 -19.39 -0.25
N THR A 3 -27.82 -19.09 -1.50
CA THR A 3 -26.45 -18.79 -1.93
C THR A 3 -26.15 -17.29 -1.82
N ALA A 4 -24.89 -16.89 -1.90
CA ALA A 4 -24.52 -15.49 -1.94
C ALA A 4 -25.18 -14.75 -3.12
N LEU A 5 -25.35 -15.41 -4.27
CA LEU A 5 -26.03 -14.89 -5.46
C LEU A 5 -27.49 -14.51 -5.16
N THR A 6 -28.21 -15.36 -4.44
CA THR A 6 -29.63 -15.12 -4.10
C THR A 6 -29.78 -14.07 -3.00
N ARG A 7 -28.81 -13.94 -2.10
CA ARG A 7 -28.84 -12.97 -1.00
C ARG A 7 -28.43 -11.55 -1.42
N PHE A 8 -27.58 -11.42 -2.43
CA PHE A 8 -27.01 -10.13 -2.86
C PHE A 8 -27.13 -9.93 -4.38
N PRO A 9 -28.32 -10.08 -4.99
CA PRO A 9 -28.46 -10.05 -6.44
C PRO A 9 -27.98 -8.74 -7.06
N ASN A 10 -28.22 -7.60 -6.40
CA ASN A 10 -27.80 -6.28 -6.88
C ASN A 10 -26.26 -6.13 -6.95
N PHE A 11 -25.54 -6.75 -6.03
CA PHE A 11 -24.07 -6.76 -6.08
C PHE A 11 -23.57 -7.52 -7.31
N TYR A 12 -24.03 -8.74 -7.51
CA TYR A 12 -23.56 -9.57 -8.61
C TYR A 12 -24.02 -9.10 -10.00
N SER A 13 -25.15 -8.40 -10.09
CA SER A 13 -25.61 -7.78 -11.35
C SER A 13 -25.03 -6.38 -11.60
N HIS A 14 -24.27 -5.83 -10.67
CA HIS A 14 -23.67 -4.51 -10.82
C HIS A 14 -22.61 -4.49 -11.94
N PRO A 15 -22.63 -3.51 -12.89
CA PRO A 15 -21.70 -3.49 -14.03
C PRO A 15 -20.23 -3.57 -13.65
N LEU A 16 -19.81 -2.84 -12.61
CA LEU A 16 -18.43 -2.91 -12.07
C LEU A 16 -18.07 -4.34 -11.64
N ILE A 17 -18.94 -5.02 -10.92
CA ILE A 17 -18.67 -6.37 -10.41
C ILE A 17 -18.61 -7.37 -11.55
N GLN A 18 -19.48 -7.24 -12.53
CA GLN A 18 -19.45 -8.03 -13.76
C GLN A 18 -18.12 -7.83 -14.53
N GLU A 19 -17.64 -6.60 -14.64
CA GLU A 19 -16.35 -6.31 -15.27
C GLU A 19 -15.19 -6.93 -14.49
N LEU A 20 -15.20 -6.81 -13.16
CA LEU A 20 -14.14 -7.35 -12.30
C LEU A 20 -14.20 -8.87 -12.13
N SER A 21 -15.32 -9.53 -12.45
CA SER A 21 -15.56 -10.95 -12.17
C SER A 21 -14.53 -11.88 -12.83
N SER A 22 -14.08 -11.54 -14.04
CA SER A 22 -13.13 -12.34 -14.84
C SER A 22 -11.67 -12.22 -14.39
N TYR A 23 -11.34 -11.21 -13.58
CA TYR A 23 -9.98 -11.06 -13.06
C TYR A 23 -9.68 -12.15 -12.02
N LYS A 24 -8.54 -12.83 -12.13
CA LYS A 24 -8.03 -13.76 -11.10
C LYS A 24 -7.46 -13.00 -9.90
N ARG A 25 -8.32 -12.20 -9.23
CA ARG A 25 -7.96 -11.31 -8.12
C ARG A 25 -8.92 -11.41 -6.94
N TRP A 26 -9.85 -12.39 -6.96
CA TRP A 26 -10.84 -12.59 -5.94
C TRP A 26 -10.41 -13.59 -4.89
N THR A 27 -10.84 -13.32 -3.65
CA THR A 27 -10.69 -14.18 -2.48
C THR A 27 -11.79 -13.82 -1.47
N VAL A 28 -11.71 -14.39 -0.28
CA VAL A 28 -12.47 -13.98 0.91
C VAL A 28 -11.51 -13.44 1.97
N SER A 29 -12.02 -12.62 2.88
CA SER A 29 -11.25 -12.18 4.05
C SER A 29 -11.74 -12.85 5.32
N THR A 30 -10.83 -13.10 6.27
CA THR A 30 -11.17 -13.40 7.66
C THR A 30 -11.83 -12.19 8.34
N ASN A 31 -12.31 -12.37 9.57
CA ASN A 31 -12.85 -11.27 10.36
C ASN A 31 -11.79 -10.18 10.67
N GLU A 32 -10.52 -10.56 10.69
CA GLU A 32 -9.38 -9.66 10.85
C GLU A 32 -8.94 -9.01 9.53
N LYS A 33 -9.74 -9.14 8.48
CA LYS A 33 -9.47 -8.65 7.12
C LYS A 33 -8.21 -9.27 6.46
N ILE A 34 -7.81 -10.47 6.87
CA ILE A 34 -6.71 -11.19 6.24
C ILE A 34 -7.24 -11.93 5.00
N PRO A 35 -6.72 -11.65 3.79
CA PRO A 35 -7.11 -12.38 2.59
C PRO A 35 -6.72 -13.86 2.70
N VAL A 36 -7.54 -14.75 2.16
CA VAL A 36 -7.35 -16.20 2.23
C VAL A 36 -6.78 -16.72 0.91
N ASP A 37 -5.92 -17.74 0.97
CA ASP A 37 -5.39 -18.43 -0.22
C ASP A 37 -6.46 -19.39 -0.77
N MET A 38 -7.12 -18.99 -1.85
CA MET A 38 -8.22 -19.74 -2.46
C MET A 38 -7.74 -21.00 -3.18
N CYS A 39 -6.52 -20.99 -3.71
CA CYS A 39 -5.95 -22.19 -4.35
C CYS A 39 -5.68 -23.29 -3.32
N LEU A 40 -5.24 -22.94 -2.12
CA LEU A 40 -5.08 -23.95 -1.05
C LEU A 40 -6.43 -24.52 -0.58
N ILE A 41 -7.48 -23.69 -0.55
CA ILE A 41 -8.84 -24.20 -0.23
C ILE A 41 -9.28 -25.18 -1.32
N ARG A 42 -9.18 -24.78 -2.59
CA ARG A 42 -9.59 -25.59 -3.73
C ARG A 42 -8.83 -26.92 -3.81
N ASP A 43 -7.50 -26.85 -3.72
CA ASP A 43 -6.63 -27.99 -4.01
C ASP A 43 -6.39 -28.91 -2.81
N ARG A 44 -6.50 -28.37 -1.58
CA ARG A 44 -6.11 -29.09 -0.35
C ARG A 44 -7.10 -28.97 0.81
N GLN A 45 -8.20 -28.25 0.64
CA GLN A 45 -9.18 -27.94 1.69
C GLN A 45 -8.54 -27.30 2.96
N GLN A 46 -7.47 -26.53 2.76
CA GLN A 46 -6.74 -25.87 3.84
C GLN A 46 -7.00 -24.36 3.82
N ILE A 47 -7.32 -23.80 4.99
CA ILE A 47 -7.49 -22.37 5.17
C ILE A 47 -6.15 -21.78 5.61
N LYS A 48 -5.59 -20.89 4.79
CA LYS A 48 -4.37 -20.16 5.08
C LYS A 48 -4.47 -18.74 4.51
N GLY A 49 -3.82 -17.77 5.16
CA GLY A 49 -3.72 -16.41 4.64
C GLY A 49 -2.96 -16.37 3.31
N ALA A 50 -3.49 -15.61 2.36
CA ALA A 50 -2.80 -15.33 1.11
C ALA A 50 -1.57 -14.46 1.37
N LYS A 51 -0.49 -14.70 0.63
CA LYS A 51 0.65 -13.79 0.64
C LYS A 51 0.24 -12.49 -0.06
N TYR A 52 0.64 -11.37 0.51
CA TYR A 52 0.37 -10.08 -0.09
C TYR A 52 0.95 -10.02 -1.52
N GLN A 53 0.11 -9.59 -2.48
CA GLN A 53 0.45 -9.49 -3.91
C GLN A 53 0.79 -10.83 -4.61
N ASP A 54 0.52 -11.97 -4.01
CA ASP A 54 0.67 -13.25 -4.68
C ASP A 54 -0.62 -13.61 -5.43
N GLU A 55 -0.71 -13.22 -6.69
CA GLU A 55 -1.87 -13.49 -7.56
C GLU A 55 -2.13 -14.99 -7.76
N ARG A 56 -1.13 -15.86 -7.50
CA ARG A 56 -1.29 -17.32 -7.57
C ARG A 56 -2.23 -17.87 -6.50
N SER A 57 -2.48 -17.09 -5.44
CA SER A 57 -3.43 -17.43 -4.37
C SER A 57 -4.87 -17.02 -4.68
N LEU A 58 -5.10 -16.32 -5.80
CA LEU A 58 -6.35 -15.68 -6.15
C LEU A 58 -7.02 -16.37 -7.35
N ILE A 59 -8.34 -16.24 -7.42
CA ILE A 59 -9.20 -16.88 -8.42
C ILE A 59 -10.17 -15.89 -9.03
N THR A 60 -10.98 -16.29 -9.99
CA THR A 60 -12.10 -15.48 -10.52
C THR A 60 -13.26 -15.47 -9.54
N LEU A 61 -14.23 -14.56 -9.74
CA LEU A 61 -15.42 -14.50 -8.90
C LEU A 61 -16.29 -15.74 -9.06
N ASP A 62 -16.41 -16.27 -10.28
CA ASP A 62 -17.17 -17.50 -10.54
C ASP A 62 -16.56 -18.70 -9.84
N GLU A 63 -15.23 -18.89 -9.96
CA GLU A 63 -14.52 -19.94 -9.23
C GLU A 63 -14.70 -19.80 -7.70
N LEU A 64 -14.72 -18.56 -7.18
CA LEU A 64 -14.95 -18.31 -5.76
C LEU A 64 -16.34 -18.76 -5.32
N LEU A 65 -17.35 -18.43 -6.11
CA LEU A 65 -18.75 -18.81 -5.82
C LEU A 65 -18.96 -20.33 -5.89
N ASP A 66 -18.25 -21.01 -6.78
CA ASP A 66 -18.26 -22.47 -6.87
C ASP A 66 -17.64 -23.13 -5.62
N ILE A 67 -16.54 -22.57 -5.11
CA ILE A 67 -15.81 -23.12 -3.95
C ILE A 67 -16.51 -22.72 -2.64
N ILE A 68 -16.98 -21.48 -2.49
CA ILE A 68 -17.62 -20.98 -1.27
C ILE A 68 -18.92 -20.20 -1.63
N PRO A 69 -20.00 -20.91 -1.98
CA PRO A 69 -21.23 -20.28 -2.45
C PRO A 69 -21.95 -19.40 -1.41
N CYS A 70 -21.61 -19.56 -0.12
CA CYS A 70 -22.19 -18.81 1.00
C CYS A 70 -21.16 -17.93 1.73
N ALA A 71 -20.10 -17.48 1.03
CA ALA A 71 -19.08 -16.64 1.64
C ALA A 71 -19.68 -15.42 2.37
N ALA A 72 -19.16 -15.12 3.56
CA ALA A 72 -19.61 -13.99 4.38
C ALA A 72 -19.25 -12.63 3.75
N ASN A 73 -18.13 -12.57 3.06
CA ASN A 73 -17.63 -11.41 2.32
C ASN A 73 -16.88 -11.86 1.07
N HIS A 74 -16.53 -10.92 0.22
CA HIS A 74 -15.54 -11.12 -0.84
C HIS A 74 -14.41 -10.13 -0.65
N ALA A 75 -13.19 -10.50 -1.06
CA ALA A 75 -12.08 -9.57 -1.13
C ALA A 75 -11.49 -9.59 -2.54
N PHE A 76 -11.09 -8.44 -3.02
CA PHE A 76 -10.50 -8.26 -4.33
C PHE A 76 -9.15 -7.57 -4.21
N PHE A 77 -8.11 -8.11 -4.82
CA PHE A 77 -6.81 -7.46 -4.91
C PHE A 77 -6.83 -6.41 -6.02
N LEU A 78 -7.05 -5.15 -5.61
CA LEU A 78 -7.04 -4.01 -6.49
C LEU A 78 -5.60 -3.73 -6.95
N ASN A 79 -5.40 -3.64 -8.25
CA ASN A 79 -4.29 -2.95 -8.89
C ASN A 79 -4.90 -1.89 -9.80
N CYS A 80 -4.74 -0.63 -9.42
CA CYS A 80 -5.46 0.47 -10.06
C CYS A 80 -5.16 0.62 -11.56
N VAL A 81 -3.96 0.24 -12.00
CA VAL A 81 -3.58 0.33 -13.41
C VAL A 81 -4.24 -0.77 -14.23
N ASP A 82 -4.20 -2.01 -13.73
CA ASP A 82 -4.73 -3.17 -14.45
C ASP A 82 -6.26 -3.16 -14.48
N CYS A 83 -6.88 -2.78 -13.35
CA CYS A 83 -8.34 -2.77 -13.23
C CYS A 83 -8.96 -1.43 -13.67
N ASN A 84 -8.16 -0.38 -13.82
CA ASN A 84 -8.60 0.98 -14.15
C ASN A 84 -9.54 1.62 -13.13
N TYR A 85 -9.44 1.20 -11.85
CA TYR A 85 -10.24 1.70 -10.74
C TYR A 85 -9.39 2.02 -9.51
N VAL A 86 -9.92 2.91 -8.67
CA VAL A 86 -9.42 3.21 -7.33
C VAL A 86 -10.58 3.14 -6.33
N VAL A 87 -10.25 2.92 -5.07
CA VAL A 87 -11.25 2.88 -3.99
C VAL A 87 -10.92 3.93 -2.94
N LEU A 88 -11.89 4.77 -2.62
CA LEU A 88 -11.82 5.64 -1.45
C LEU A 88 -12.38 4.87 -0.26
N ASP A 89 -11.52 4.58 0.71
CA ASP A 89 -11.88 3.95 1.98
C ASP A 89 -12.07 5.05 3.03
N ILE A 90 -13.30 5.21 3.52
CA ILE A 90 -13.67 6.20 4.53
C ILE A 90 -13.73 5.51 5.87
N GLU A 91 -12.85 5.93 6.78
CA GLU A 91 -12.68 5.33 8.09
C GLU A 91 -13.85 5.63 9.04
N PRO A 92 -14.17 4.75 10.00
CA PRO A 92 -15.24 4.97 10.99
C PRO A 92 -15.10 6.26 11.77
N LYS A 93 -13.86 6.69 12.05
CA LYS A 93 -13.54 7.92 12.81
C LYS A 93 -13.64 9.21 11.99
N CYS A 94 -13.93 9.13 10.68
CA CYS A 94 -14.11 10.31 9.84
C CYS A 94 -15.25 11.19 10.39
N PRO A 95 -15.03 12.50 10.56
CA PRO A 95 -16.09 13.42 11.01
C PRO A 95 -17.28 13.42 10.05
N ASP A 96 -18.50 13.54 10.58
CA ASP A 96 -19.72 13.40 9.80
C ASP A 96 -19.84 14.44 8.67
N GLU A 97 -19.32 15.65 8.86
CA GLU A 97 -19.31 16.68 7.83
C GLU A 97 -18.41 16.31 6.66
N ILE A 98 -17.20 15.82 6.93
CA ILE A 98 -16.29 15.32 5.89
C ILE A 98 -16.90 14.10 5.22
N LYS A 99 -17.45 13.18 5.99
CA LYS A 99 -18.12 11.98 5.50
C LYS A 99 -19.25 12.31 4.52
N LYS A 100 -20.08 13.30 4.84
CA LYS A 100 -21.15 13.78 3.94
C LYS A 100 -20.60 14.34 2.63
N GLN A 101 -19.50 15.10 2.69
CA GLN A 101 -18.84 15.62 1.49
C GLN A 101 -18.30 14.49 0.62
N LEU A 102 -17.65 13.48 1.22
CA LEU A 102 -17.11 12.33 0.50
C LEU A 102 -18.21 11.46 -0.10
N LEU A 103 -19.32 11.25 0.59
CA LEU A 103 -20.47 10.51 0.07
C LEU A 103 -21.22 11.26 -1.05
N ASN A 104 -20.97 12.56 -1.22
CA ASN A 104 -21.51 13.35 -2.34
C ASN A 104 -20.63 13.32 -3.59
N LEU A 105 -19.54 12.55 -3.61
CA LEU A 105 -18.73 12.33 -4.78
C LEU A 105 -19.44 11.44 -5.81
N ASN A 106 -19.05 11.52 -7.07
CA ASN A 106 -19.61 10.80 -8.21
C ASN A 106 -19.10 9.36 -8.35
N TYR A 107 -19.17 8.56 -7.27
CA TYR A 107 -18.72 7.17 -7.30
C TYR A 107 -19.59 6.30 -8.22
N ILE A 108 -18.99 5.27 -8.82
CA ILE A 108 -19.71 4.30 -9.66
C ILE A 108 -20.25 3.12 -8.85
N TYR A 109 -19.66 2.81 -7.70
CA TYR A 109 -20.09 1.79 -6.74
C TYR A 109 -19.78 2.27 -5.33
N GLY A 110 -20.65 2.02 -4.39
CA GLY A 110 -20.45 2.33 -2.98
C GLY A 110 -21.05 1.28 -2.07
N GLU A 111 -20.43 1.03 -0.94
CA GLU A 111 -20.92 0.12 0.09
C GLU A 111 -20.52 0.55 1.49
N ILE A 112 -21.21 -0.01 2.49
CA ILE A 112 -20.81 0.10 3.89
C ILE A 112 -19.69 -0.90 4.14
N SER A 113 -18.59 -0.46 4.75
CA SER A 113 -17.43 -1.31 5.05
C SER A 113 -17.74 -2.38 6.12
N MET A 114 -16.84 -3.34 6.32
CA MET A 114 -17.01 -4.43 7.31
C MET A 114 -17.23 -3.94 8.74
N SER A 115 -16.73 -2.77 9.10
CA SER A 115 -16.95 -2.18 10.44
C SER A 115 -18.40 -1.73 10.67
N GLY A 116 -19.21 -1.65 9.62
CA GLY A 116 -20.56 -1.09 9.65
C GLY A 116 -20.63 0.42 9.82
N LYS A 117 -19.48 1.11 9.89
CA LYS A 117 -19.38 2.56 10.18
C LYS A 117 -18.52 3.33 9.20
N GLY A 118 -17.76 2.66 8.37
CA GLY A 118 -16.99 3.22 7.26
C GLY A 118 -17.63 2.92 5.92
N TYR A 119 -17.01 3.37 4.83
CA TYR A 119 -17.54 3.20 3.47
C TYR A 119 -16.42 2.94 2.48
N HIS A 120 -16.70 2.11 1.47
CA HIS A 120 -15.87 1.97 0.29
C HIS A 120 -16.60 2.60 -0.90
N LEU A 121 -15.97 3.55 -1.58
CA LEU A 121 -16.49 4.18 -2.79
C LEU A 121 -15.52 3.93 -3.95
N VAL A 122 -16.01 3.37 -5.05
CA VAL A 122 -15.19 3.01 -6.22
C VAL A 122 -15.34 4.08 -7.30
N PHE A 123 -14.21 4.48 -7.86
CA PHE A 123 -14.12 5.46 -8.93
C PHE A 123 -13.24 4.92 -10.08
N PRO A 124 -13.49 5.36 -11.32
CA PRO A 124 -12.52 5.17 -12.40
C PRO A 124 -11.18 5.79 -12.02
N LEU A 125 -10.08 5.18 -12.47
CA LEU A 125 -8.73 5.72 -12.26
C LEU A 125 -8.62 7.11 -12.93
N PRO A 126 -8.31 8.18 -12.18
CA PRO A 126 -8.17 9.51 -12.74
C PRO A 126 -7.11 9.58 -13.84
N LYS A 127 -7.40 10.25 -14.94
CA LYS A 127 -6.45 10.43 -16.05
C LYS A 127 -5.15 11.10 -15.59
N SER A 128 -5.24 11.95 -14.58
CA SER A 128 -4.10 12.64 -13.94
C SER A 128 -3.14 11.70 -13.20
N TYR A 129 -3.53 10.45 -12.91
CA TYR A 129 -2.64 9.45 -12.28
C TYR A 129 -1.29 9.34 -13.00
N LYS A 130 -1.28 9.43 -14.33
CA LYS A 130 -0.06 9.37 -15.16
C LYS A 130 0.93 10.50 -14.86
N ASN A 131 0.46 11.62 -14.29
CA ASN A 131 1.28 12.77 -13.92
C ASN A 131 2.03 12.58 -12.60
N TYR A 132 1.78 11.45 -11.91
CA TYR A 132 2.34 11.14 -10.60
C TYR A 132 3.04 9.76 -10.59
N PRO A 133 4.20 9.60 -11.24
CA PRO A 133 4.90 8.30 -11.32
C PRO A 133 5.18 7.68 -9.97
N VAL A 134 5.36 8.50 -8.94
CA VAL A 134 5.59 8.08 -7.54
C VAL A 134 4.45 7.22 -6.98
N LEU A 135 3.24 7.32 -7.54
CA LEU A 135 2.09 6.55 -7.12
C LEU A 135 2.12 5.09 -7.61
N GLN A 136 2.91 4.78 -8.64
CA GLN A 136 2.98 3.43 -9.20
C GLN A 136 3.45 2.38 -8.19
N THR A 137 4.28 2.78 -7.23
CA THR A 137 4.79 1.91 -6.16
C THR A 137 3.99 2.01 -4.87
N LYS A 138 2.98 2.90 -4.80
CA LYS A 138 2.19 3.10 -3.59
C LYS A 138 1.02 2.12 -3.51
N LYS A 139 0.76 1.67 -2.29
CA LYS A 139 -0.41 0.86 -1.98
C LYS A 139 -1.64 1.72 -1.77
N VAL A 140 -1.45 2.81 -1.05
CA VAL A 140 -2.51 3.73 -0.63
C VAL A 140 -2.00 5.17 -0.63
N LEU A 141 -2.92 6.13 -0.81
CA LEU A 141 -2.73 7.55 -0.50
C LEU A 141 -3.51 7.85 0.76
N LYS A 142 -2.82 8.22 1.84
CA LYS A 142 -3.45 8.53 3.13
C LYS A 142 -3.71 10.02 3.26
N GLU A 143 -4.88 10.34 3.78
CA GLU A 143 -5.17 11.69 4.26
C GLU A 143 -4.43 11.93 5.60
N GLU A 144 -4.09 13.18 5.89
CA GLU A 144 -3.22 13.59 7.00
C GLU A 144 -3.69 13.10 8.37
N HIS A 145 -4.99 13.18 8.65
CA HIS A 145 -5.59 12.74 9.90
C HIS A 145 -6.02 11.27 9.89
N GLY A 146 -5.88 10.60 8.75
CA GLY A 146 -6.30 9.22 8.54
C GLY A 146 -7.82 9.04 8.60
N PHE A 147 -8.59 10.04 8.19
CA PHE A 147 -10.04 9.96 8.10
C PHE A 147 -10.51 9.15 6.88
N TYR A 148 -9.69 9.15 5.83
CA TYR A 148 -9.90 8.37 4.63
C TYR A 148 -8.59 8.11 3.90
N GLU A 149 -8.61 7.11 3.02
CA GLU A 149 -7.47 6.82 2.15
C GLU A 149 -7.93 6.37 0.75
N ILE A 150 -7.10 6.60 -0.26
CA ILE A 150 -7.34 6.08 -1.61
C ILE A 150 -6.48 4.85 -1.82
N LEU A 151 -7.13 3.71 -2.03
CA LEU A 151 -6.49 2.43 -2.30
C LEU A 151 -6.10 2.38 -3.78
N LEU A 152 -4.83 2.06 -4.05
CA LEU A 152 -4.24 1.92 -5.39
C LEU A 152 -3.87 0.47 -5.68
N ASN A 153 -3.05 -0.14 -4.81
CA ASN A 153 -2.57 -1.52 -4.93
C ASN A 153 -2.79 -2.22 -3.59
N HIS A 154 -4.04 -2.56 -3.31
CA HIS A 154 -4.45 -3.06 -1.99
C HIS A 154 -5.64 -4.01 -2.09
N TYR A 155 -5.82 -4.87 -1.08
CA TYR A 155 -7.05 -5.64 -0.96
C TYR A 155 -8.22 -4.75 -0.53
N VAL A 156 -9.36 -4.93 -1.19
CA VAL A 156 -10.65 -4.33 -0.87
C VAL A 156 -11.59 -5.44 -0.45
N THR A 157 -12.21 -5.33 0.72
CA THR A 157 -13.21 -6.29 1.17
C THR A 157 -14.60 -5.79 0.83
N PHE A 158 -15.30 -6.50 -0.06
CA PHE A 158 -16.68 -6.23 -0.43
C PHE A 158 -17.63 -6.90 0.55
N THR A 159 -18.42 -6.09 1.25
CA THR A 159 -19.48 -6.53 2.16
C THR A 159 -20.78 -6.86 1.43
N ARG A 160 -20.95 -6.32 0.23
CA ARG A 160 -22.16 -6.38 -0.60
C ARG A 160 -23.34 -5.58 -0.01
N ASN A 161 -23.09 -4.81 1.05
CA ASN A 161 -24.08 -3.87 1.62
C ASN A 161 -23.98 -2.54 0.88
N MET A 162 -24.58 -2.54 -0.31
CA MET A 162 -24.46 -1.45 -1.28
C MET A 162 -25.17 -0.18 -0.80
N LEU A 163 -24.54 0.95 -1.08
CA LEU A 163 -25.16 2.27 -1.00
C LEU A 163 -26.08 2.50 -2.22
N PRO A 164 -27.08 3.41 -2.10
CA PRO A 164 -27.80 3.92 -3.26
C PRO A 164 -26.83 4.47 -4.31
N CYS A 165 -27.24 4.47 -5.58
CA CYS A 165 -26.45 5.08 -6.63
C CYS A 165 -26.07 6.52 -6.27
N ALA A 166 -24.85 6.91 -6.62
CA ALA A 166 -24.40 8.28 -6.39
C ALA A 166 -25.31 9.29 -7.08
N THR A 167 -25.84 10.20 -6.29
CA THR A 167 -26.58 11.38 -6.80
C THR A 167 -25.66 12.61 -6.81
N GLY A 168 -24.46 12.47 -6.30
CA GLY A 168 -23.48 13.52 -6.14
C GLY A 168 -22.93 14.03 -7.47
N LYS A 169 -22.66 15.35 -7.51
CA LYS A 169 -22.09 16.04 -8.68
C LYS A 169 -20.63 16.44 -8.47
N THR A 170 -20.07 16.16 -7.29
CA THR A 170 -18.70 16.55 -6.96
C THR A 170 -17.73 15.59 -7.62
N ASP A 171 -16.79 16.15 -8.39
CA ASP A 171 -15.81 15.36 -9.10
C ASP A 171 -14.71 14.83 -8.17
N PHE A 172 -14.50 13.52 -8.17
CA PHE A 172 -13.44 12.85 -7.42
C PHE A 172 -12.03 13.28 -7.87
N ASN A 173 -11.85 13.68 -9.12
CA ASN A 173 -10.53 14.05 -9.65
C ASN A 173 -9.85 15.16 -8.81
N ASN A 174 -10.59 16.12 -8.31
CA ASN A 174 -10.06 17.20 -7.48
C ASN A 174 -9.48 16.69 -6.15
N LEU A 175 -10.19 15.76 -5.51
CA LEU A 175 -9.73 15.11 -4.28
C LEU A 175 -8.46 14.29 -4.54
N PHE A 176 -8.47 13.48 -5.59
CA PHE A 176 -7.33 12.66 -5.99
C PHE A 176 -6.08 13.50 -6.24
N GLU A 177 -6.21 14.57 -7.05
CA GLU A 177 -5.08 15.45 -7.37
C GLU A 177 -4.51 16.15 -6.15
N SER A 178 -5.38 16.62 -5.24
CA SER A 178 -4.94 17.22 -3.98
C SER A 178 -4.08 16.26 -3.17
N MET A 179 -4.57 15.03 -2.95
CA MET A 179 -3.83 14.01 -2.20
C MET A 179 -2.54 13.58 -2.91
N ALA A 180 -2.56 13.46 -4.25
CA ALA A 180 -1.38 13.09 -5.05
C ALA A 180 -0.29 14.18 -4.98
N LYS A 181 -0.65 15.45 -5.00
CA LYS A 181 0.28 16.60 -4.85
C LYS A 181 0.93 16.60 -3.47
N ILE A 182 0.15 16.45 -2.40
CA ILE A 182 0.67 16.38 -1.02
C ILE A 182 1.68 15.21 -0.92
N GLN A 183 1.34 14.04 -1.45
CA GLN A 183 2.24 12.89 -1.42
C GLN A 183 3.54 13.15 -2.19
N LYS A 184 3.49 13.83 -3.35
CA LYS A 184 4.66 14.21 -4.14
C LYS A 184 5.55 15.19 -3.38
N GLU A 185 4.96 16.19 -2.73
CA GLU A 185 5.69 17.18 -1.93
C GLU A 185 6.32 16.56 -0.68
N THR A 186 5.60 15.67 0.01
CA THR A 186 6.13 14.94 1.16
C THR A 186 7.35 14.10 0.77
N ILE A 187 7.30 13.41 -0.38
CA ILE A 187 8.45 12.64 -0.86
C ILE A 187 9.59 13.57 -1.24
N ARG A 188 9.32 14.69 -1.91
CA ARG A 188 10.35 15.68 -2.26
C ARG A 188 11.00 16.27 -1.03
N ASN A 189 10.23 16.59 0.01
CA ASN A 189 10.75 17.15 1.26
C ASN A 189 11.49 16.11 2.11
N ASN A 190 11.10 14.83 2.01
CA ASN A 190 11.78 13.72 2.70
C ASN A 190 12.93 13.13 1.87
N SER A 191 13.03 13.44 0.57
CA SER A 191 14.22 13.11 -0.20
C SER A 191 15.34 14.04 0.25
N ILE A 192 16.28 13.51 1.00
CA ILE A 192 17.55 14.18 1.21
C ILE A 192 18.18 14.24 -0.18
N ILE A 193 18.10 15.41 -0.83
CA ILE A 193 18.82 15.68 -2.06
C ILE A 193 20.28 15.82 -1.60
N PHE A 194 21.03 14.73 -1.70
CA PHE A 194 22.48 14.84 -1.70
C PHE A 194 22.85 15.54 -3.00
N ASP A 195 22.95 16.87 -2.93
CA ASP A 195 23.58 17.63 -3.99
C ASP A 195 25.03 17.14 -4.07
N ASN A 196 25.39 16.48 -5.17
CA ASN A 196 26.75 15.99 -5.38
C ASN A 196 27.78 17.14 -5.41
N THR A 197 27.32 18.41 -5.42
CA THR A 197 28.13 19.61 -5.35
C THR A 197 28.25 20.16 -3.91
N ALA A 198 27.42 19.68 -2.97
CA ALA A 198 27.52 20.09 -1.58
C ALA A 198 28.78 19.45 -0.96
N SER A 199 29.61 20.27 -0.34
CA SER A 199 30.74 19.78 0.48
C SER A 199 30.21 18.81 1.54
N ALA A 200 30.95 17.71 1.75
CA ALA A 200 30.61 16.74 2.79
C ALA A 200 30.36 17.48 4.12
N PRO A 201 29.27 17.17 4.85
CA PRO A 201 29.06 17.75 6.16
C PRO A 201 30.25 17.47 7.07
N ASP A 202 30.57 18.37 7.96
CA ASP A 202 31.58 18.11 9.00
C ASP A 202 31.00 17.03 9.95
N ILE A 203 31.66 15.87 9.94
CA ILE A 203 31.22 14.69 10.71
C ILE A 203 32.40 14.24 11.58
N PRO A 204 32.24 14.32 12.90
CA PRO A 204 33.27 13.78 13.80
C PRO A 204 33.54 12.30 13.53
N TYR A 205 34.82 11.91 13.48
CA TYR A 205 35.23 10.52 13.21
C TYR A 205 34.70 9.91 11.91
N LYS A 206 34.52 10.73 10.87
CA LYS A 206 33.93 10.34 9.61
C LYS A 206 34.56 9.10 8.98
N ASP A 207 35.89 9.11 8.85
CA ASP A 207 36.63 8.08 8.12
C ASP A 207 36.65 6.74 8.87
N GLU A 208 36.72 6.79 10.19
CA GLU A 208 36.62 5.61 11.06
C GLU A 208 35.22 4.98 10.98
N LEU A 209 34.18 5.80 11.06
CA LEU A 209 32.80 5.32 10.93
C LEU A 209 32.55 4.70 9.57
N ILE A 210 32.98 5.33 8.48
CA ILE A 210 32.87 4.78 7.12
C ILE A 210 33.63 3.45 7.02
N SER A 211 34.87 3.40 7.54
CA SER A 211 35.67 2.16 7.53
C SER A 211 34.98 1.00 8.23
N VAL A 212 34.30 1.25 9.34
CA VAL A 212 33.51 0.22 10.04
C VAL A 212 32.25 -0.16 9.26
N LEU A 213 31.53 0.81 8.70
CA LEU A 213 30.30 0.57 7.94
C LEU A 213 30.55 -0.18 6.63
N ASN A 214 31.67 0.05 5.96
CA ASN A 214 32.08 -0.66 4.73
C ASN A 214 32.33 -2.17 4.95
N ARG A 215 32.51 -2.62 6.20
CA ARG A 215 32.63 -4.04 6.55
C ARG A 215 31.29 -4.76 6.75
N VAL A 216 30.18 -4.05 6.59
CA VAL A 216 28.85 -4.64 6.71
C VAL A 216 28.60 -5.59 5.53
N THR A 217 28.29 -6.84 5.81
CA THR A 217 27.96 -7.86 4.79
C THR A 217 26.59 -8.44 5.02
N LEU A 218 25.87 -8.83 3.95
CA LEU A 218 24.62 -9.57 4.04
C LEU A 218 24.88 -11.08 3.97
N LYS A 219 24.15 -11.83 4.79
CA LYS A 219 24.21 -13.30 4.79
C LYS A 219 23.19 -13.98 3.85
N LYS A 220 22.32 -13.19 3.18
CA LYS A 220 21.25 -13.70 2.31
C LYS A 220 21.55 -13.39 0.85
N SER A 221 21.32 -14.36 -0.03
CA SER A 221 21.17 -14.16 -1.46
C SER A 221 19.80 -13.56 -1.77
N PHE A 222 19.68 -12.74 -2.81
CA PHE A 222 18.47 -12.07 -3.23
C PHE A 222 18.06 -12.42 -4.67
N ASP A 223 18.66 -13.44 -5.24
CA ASP A 223 18.29 -14.06 -6.54
C ASP A 223 17.94 -13.06 -7.66
N GLY A 224 18.78 -12.01 -7.80
CA GLY A 224 18.62 -10.98 -8.82
C GLY A 224 17.69 -9.81 -8.47
N ASP A 225 17.06 -9.82 -7.30
CA ASP A 225 16.27 -8.65 -6.82
C ASP A 225 17.21 -7.58 -6.22
N TYR A 226 17.75 -6.74 -7.10
CA TYR A 226 18.69 -5.69 -6.72
C TYR A 226 18.08 -4.65 -5.77
N SER A 227 16.83 -4.25 -5.96
CA SER A 227 16.15 -3.28 -5.08
C SER A 227 16.04 -3.79 -3.64
N ARG A 228 15.71 -5.08 -3.49
CA ARG A 228 15.62 -5.73 -2.17
C ARG A 228 17.02 -5.91 -1.54
N TYR A 229 18.01 -6.16 -2.35
CA TYR A 229 19.39 -6.27 -1.94
C TYR A 229 19.91 -4.92 -1.40
N GLU A 230 19.77 -3.84 -2.16
CA GLU A 230 20.15 -2.48 -1.76
C GLU A 230 19.43 -2.03 -0.48
N PHE A 231 18.11 -2.21 -0.43
CA PHE A 231 17.32 -1.87 0.76
C PHE A 231 17.77 -2.65 2.00
N SER A 232 18.13 -3.92 1.85
CA SER A 232 18.61 -4.75 2.94
C SER A 232 19.98 -4.31 3.45
N TYR A 233 20.88 -3.85 2.55
CA TYR A 233 22.13 -3.22 2.94
C TYR A 233 21.91 -1.91 3.66
N ALA A 234 21.09 -1.01 3.12
CA ALA A 234 20.76 0.28 3.73
C ALA A 234 20.25 0.09 5.16
N LYS A 235 19.30 -0.83 5.35
CA LYS A 235 18.75 -1.15 6.67
C LYS A 235 19.83 -1.69 7.61
N LYS A 236 20.71 -2.57 7.14
CA LYS A 236 21.74 -3.16 7.99
C LYS A 236 22.80 -2.14 8.38
N ILE A 237 23.22 -1.30 7.43
CA ILE A 237 24.16 -0.19 7.69
C ILE A 237 23.56 0.76 8.72
N TYR A 238 22.28 1.16 8.54
CA TYR A 238 21.57 2.01 9.50
C TYR A 238 21.57 1.40 10.91
N CYS A 239 21.15 0.14 11.05
CA CYS A 239 21.14 -0.53 12.36
C CYS A 239 22.55 -0.65 12.98
N THR A 240 23.57 -0.88 12.16
CA THR A 240 24.95 -0.94 12.62
C THR A 240 25.44 0.43 13.08
N LEU A 241 25.15 1.49 12.32
CA LEU A 241 25.47 2.86 12.69
C LEU A 241 24.78 3.23 14.03
N GLN A 242 23.48 3.01 14.17
CA GLN A 242 22.74 3.28 15.42
C GLN A 242 23.38 2.57 16.62
N LYS A 243 23.75 1.30 16.46
CA LYS A 243 24.43 0.54 17.52
C LYS A 243 25.76 1.18 17.88
N ILE A 244 26.59 1.57 16.92
CA ILE A 244 27.90 2.20 17.17
C ILE A 244 27.70 3.52 17.90
N LEU A 245 26.81 4.39 17.43
CA LEU A 245 26.57 5.70 17.99
C LEU A 245 26.01 5.66 19.42
N THR A 246 25.34 4.57 19.80
CA THR A 246 24.72 4.43 21.12
C THR A 246 25.58 3.66 22.13
N THR A 247 26.50 2.82 21.65
CA THR A 247 27.21 1.89 22.55
C THR A 247 28.74 2.06 22.58
N VAL A 248 29.33 2.56 21.51
CA VAL A 248 30.80 2.57 21.36
C VAL A 248 31.38 3.95 21.68
N LYS A 249 32.34 4.04 22.56
CA LYS A 249 33.17 5.24 22.79
C LYS A 249 34.19 5.39 21.65
N PRO A 250 34.50 6.61 21.16
CA PRO A 250 34.02 7.91 21.67
C PRO A 250 32.64 8.30 21.13
N TYR A 251 32.07 7.61 20.12
CA TYR A 251 30.93 8.03 19.32
C TYR A 251 29.66 8.28 20.14
N LYS A 252 29.39 7.46 21.18
CA LYS A 252 28.20 7.58 22.03
C LYS A 252 28.07 8.89 22.83
N ASN A 253 29.14 9.67 22.88
CA ASN A 253 29.18 10.96 23.56
C ASN A 253 29.03 12.14 22.58
N ILE A 254 28.81 11.85 21.31
CA ILE A 254 28.68 12.82 20.24
C ILE A 254 27.27 12.76 19.68
N GLU A 255 26.62 13.91 19.53
CA GLU A 255 25.33 14.01 18.89
C GLU A 255 25.52 14.15 17.37
N TYR A 256 25.10 13.11 16.65
CA TYR A 256 25.07 13.10 15.19
C TYR A 256 23.68 13.45 14.69
N ASN A 257 23.54 14.56 13.97
CA ASN A 257 22.27 14.94 13.40
C ASN A 257 21.84 14.01 12.23
N ALA A 258 20.56 14.12 11.83
CA ALA A 258 19.99 13.25 10.80
C ALA A 258 20.74 13.36 9.45
N THR A 259 21.21 14.54 9.06
CA THR A 259 21.96 14.77 7.82
C THR A 259 23.30 14.06 7.84
N GLN A 260 24.05 14.14 8.95
CA GLN A 260 25.31 13.47 9.14
C GLN A 260 25.17 11.94 9.09
N GLN A 261 24.14 11.41 9.77
CA GLN A 261 23.86 9.97 9.77
C GLN A 261 23.46 9.48 8.37
N ALA A 262 22.60 10.21 7.67
CA ALA A 262 22.17 9.87 6.32
C ALA A 262 23.36 9.90 5.33
N TRP A 263 24.25 10.87 5.47
CA TRP A 263 25.45 10.97 4.64
C TRP A 263 26.40 9.78 4.86
N LEU A 264 26.63 9.36 6.10
CA LEU A 264 27.44 8.17 6.42
C LEU A 264 26.85 6.89 5.81
N ILE A 265 25.54 6.73 5.88
CA ILE A 265 24.84 5.58 5.29
C ILE A 265 24.97 5.59 3.77
N TYR A 266 24.78 6.74 3.13
CA TYR A 266 24.91 6.91 1.68
C TYR A 266 26.31 6.56 1.19
N ILE A 267 27.36 7.09 1.81
CA ILE A 267 28.75 6.81 1.41
C ILE A 267 29.10 5.35 1.62
N ALA A 268 28.69 4.75 2.73
CA ALA A 268 28.91 3.32 2.96
C ALA A 268 28.19 2.44 1.93
N LEU A 269 26.95 2.78 1.57
CA LEU A 269 26.21 2.10 0.49
C LEU A 269 26.91 2.23 -0.85
N LYS A 270 27.32 3.44 -1.22
CA LYS A 270 28.06 3.71 -2.45
C LYS A 270 29.32 2.87 -2.53
N ASN A 271 30.10 2.81 -1.46
CA ASN A 271 31.35 2.04 -1.42
C ASN A 271 31.12 0.52 -1.49
N ILE A 272 30.03 0.00 -0.90
CA ILE A 272 29.73 -1.44 -0.88
C ILE A 272 29.12 -1.90 -2.21
N LEU A 273 28.30 -1.07 -2.84
CA LEU A 273 27.56 -1.40 -4.06
C LEU A 273 28.28 -0.97 -5.33
N GLU A 274 29.47 -0.35 -5.20
CA GLU A 274 30.34 0.07 -6.33
C GLU A 274 29.64 1.02 -7.34
N TYR A 275 28.79 1.96 -6.84
CA TYR A 275 28.18 3.01 -7.66
C TYR A 275 29.12 4.19 -7.90
#